data_43c7b2fc0de53f8fb6d3a97558b72fc9
#
_entry.id   43c7b2fc0de53f8fb6d3a97558b72fc9
#
_cell.length_a   1.000
_cell.length_b   1.000
_cell.length_c   1.000
_cell.angle_alpha   90.00
_cell.angle_beta   90.00
_cell.angle_gamma   90.00
#
_symmetry.space_group_name_H-M   'P 1'
#
loop_
_entity.id
_entity.type
_entity.pdbx_description
1 polymer ?
#
loop_
_entity_poly.entity_id
_entity_poly.type
_entity_poly.pdbx_seq_one_letter_code
_entity_poly.pdbx_strand_id
1 'polypeptide(L)'
;MARSGHAGGTTDSESIAWRSWGRGVFEEAAQADRPVLLHLTAGWCLFCRQMEATTFADRTRAAFINAELVPVRVDVDRMPHVQERYIAGGWPTNAFLTPTGEVLWAGTYVEPQEFDDIANGVLTAWKDRRADLRVEIDRRHKALEAARSRQPSMAIVRREAADDVVSGARHAFDARNGGFGQAPKFPYPDAIDLLLTEARVTHDEAFLEMADRTLDGILAGELWDEADGGFFRYALQADWTEPRHEKLLEPNATLLHAFALGAAMRGRAHWRARAEATVEWVERALRREDGLWAAALAAGEEYWDLDAAGRKPRPAPAPDPTLYTAANAYWIRLLAEAGARLGHADWVQRAADALPPLLERMAAPGDLLFHYQPPDERPALTGLLVDSLEAARACVTLAQVSGEADWLNRAARLAGGMEQALWAEAGGFYDHVPSAEDVAALLYRDRPFEGNSDAARLLLDLYQATGERRYRALAERILATLSPLAGRYEIAGSAFALGVEEFFHDPLTFVLVGAPADTAALRAAAFAVPAADPRVWTLPQGGRQGGRMFPATPAPVAYVTGPHGTSLPITDPAALAAAADHVS
;
A
#
# COMPACT_ATOMS: atom_id res chain seq x y z
N MET A 1 -20.89 -42.10 -10.35
CA MET A 1 -21.77 -42.21 -9.16
C MET A 1 -20.87 -42.21 -7.92
N ALA A 2 -20.68 -41.06 -7.32
CA ALA A 2 -20.08 -40.93 -5.99
C ALA A 2 -20.89 -39.84 -5.29
N ARG A 3 -21.53 -40.21 -4.21
CA ARG A 3 -22.47 -39.38 -3.44
C ARG A 3 -21.68 -38.39 -2.60
N SER A 4 -21.97 -37.09 -2.80
CA SER A 4 -21.58 -36.02 -1.89
C SER A 4 -22.28 -36.21 -0.54
N GLY A 5 -21.52 -36.56 0.49
CA GLY A 5 -21.97 -36.55 1.86
C GLY A 5 -22.02 -35.11 2.36
N HIS A 6 -23.21 -34.53 2.49
CA HIS A 6 -23.45 -33.40 3.35
C HIS A 6 -23.28 -33.88 4.78
N ALA A 7 -22.15 -33.52 5.41
CA ALA A 7 -22.04 -33.56 6.87
C ALA A 7 -22.91 -32.39 7.40
N GLY A 8 -24.11 -32.70 7.85
CA GLY A 8 -24.92 -31.81 8.67
C GLY A 8 -24.18 -31.56 9.99
N GLY A 9 -23.44 -30.45 10.06
CA GLY A 9 -22.91 -29.94 11.31
C GLY A 9 -24.08 -29.53 12.19
N THR A 10 -24.23 -30.15 13.34
CA THR A 10 -25.02 -29.64 14.48
C THR A 10 -24.51 -28.22 14.72
N THR A 11 -25.37 -27.21 14.50
CA THR A 11 -25.11 -25.84 14.89
C THR A 11 -24.90 -25.82 16.39
N ASP A 12 -23.65 -25.66 16.82
CA ASP A 12 -23.30 -25.39 18.20
C ASP A 12 -23.98 -24.06 18.56
N SER A 13 -25.09 -24.15 19.26
CA SER A 13 -25.93 -22.97 19.63
C SER A 13 -25.25 -22.06 20.66
N GLU A 14 -23.99 -22.34 20.95
CA GLU A 14 -23.18 -21.68 21.97
C GLU A 14 -22.20 -20.65 21.44
N SER A 15 -22.05 -20.51 20.14
CA SER A 15 -21.16 -19.54 19.48
C SER A 15 -21.90 -18.67 18.45
N ILE A 16 -21.33 -17.50 18.11
CA ILE A 16 -21.89 -16.64 17.08
C ILE A 16 -21.75 -17.34 15.72
N ALA A 17 -22.86 -17.44 14.99
CA ALA A 17 -22.92 -18.04 13.66
C ALA A 17 -22.46 -17.02 12.60
N TRP A 18 -21.15 -16.70 12.58
CA TRP A 18 -20.58 -15.75 11.63
C TRP A 18 -20.76 -16.20 10.18
N ARG A 19 -21.17 -15.25 9.34
CA ARG A 19 -21.28 -15.42 7.89
C ARG A 19 -20.15 -14.66 7.20
N SER A 20 -19.81 -15.09 6.01
CA SER A 20 -18.95 -14.32 5.11
C SER A 20 -19.73 -13.20 4.42
N TRP A 21 -19.06 -12.10 4.08
CA TRP A 21 -19.64 -11.03 3.27
C TRP A 21 -20.09 -11.54 1.90
N GLY A 22 -21.24 -11.08 1.43
CA GLY A 22 -21.77 -11.42 0.11
C GLY A 22 -23.28 -11.20 0.01
N ARG A 23 -23.82 -11.32 -1.19
CA ARG A 23 -25.23 -11.07 -1.50
C ARG A 23 -26.20 -11.86 -0.61
N GLY A 24 -25.94 -13.15 -0.40
CA GLY A 24 -26.81 -14.03 0.36
C GLY A 24 -27.06 -13.58 1.80
N VAL A 25 -26.07 -12.93 2.44
CA VAL A 25 -26.22 -12.40 3.79
C VAL A 25 -27.19 -11.23 3.86
N PHE A 26 -27.13 -10.32 2.90
CA PHE A 26 -28.05 -9.18 2.84
C PHE A 26 -29.47 -9.59 2.43
N GLU A 27 -29.59 -10.62 1.59
CA GLU A 27 -30.88 -11.25 1.30
C GLU A 27 -31.48 -11.91 2.53
N GLU A 28 -30.68 -12.66 3.33
CA GLU A 28 -31.10 -13.21 4.61
C GLU A 28 -31.56 -12.10 5.57
N ALA A 29 -30.77 -11.03 5.72
CA ALA A 29 -31.10 -9.90 6.58
C ALA A 29 -32.42 -9.23 6.18
N ALA A 30 -32.65 -9.05 4.86
CA ALA A 30 -33.88 -8.47 4.34
C ALA A 30 -35.10 -9.37 4.56
N GLN A 31 -34.96 -10.69 4.35
CA GLN A 31 -36.04 -11.66 4.56
C GLN A 31 -36.41 -11.79 6.04
N ALA A 32 -35.41 -11.80 6.92
CA ALA A 32 -35.60 -11.90 8.36
C ALA A 32 -35.96 -10.56 9.01
N ASP A 33 -35.87 -9.45 8.26
CA ASP A 33 -36.06 -8.09 8.76
C ASP A 33 -35.16 -7.74 9.97
N ARG A 34 -33.87 -8.16 9.90
CA ARG A 34 -32.89 -7.97 10.97
C ARG A 34 -31.72 -7.13 10.49
N PRO A 35 -31.16 -6.23 11.35
CA PRO A 35 -29.92 -5.55 11.05
C PRO A 35 -28.74 -6.53 10.91
N VAL A 36 -27.75 -6.14 10.10
CA VAL A 36 -26.47 -6.85 9.98
C VAL A 36 -25.51 -6.34 11.04
N LEU A 37 -24.85 -7.24 11.77
CA LEU A 37 -23.68 -6.93 12.59
C LEU A 37 -22.43 -7.24 11.78
N LEU A 38 -21.77 -6.21 11.25
CA LEU A 38 -20.49 -6.33 10.56
C LEU A 38 -19.33 -6.21 11.56
N HIS A 39 -18.44 -7.21 11.58
CA HIS A 39 -17.20 -7.21 12.34
C HIS A 39 -16.01 -7.28 11.38
N LEU A 40 -15.26 -6.16 11.23
CA LEU A 40 -14.00 -6.10 10.49
C LEU A 40 -12.85 -6.47 11.43
N THR A 41 -12.10 -7.51 11.07
CA THR A 41 -11.05 -8.11 11.91
C THR A 41 -9.80 -8.42 11.10
N ALA A 42 -8.66 -8.59 11.77
CA ALA A 42 -7.41 -9.06 11.17
C ALA A 42 -6.70 -10.03 12.12
N GLY A 43 -5.98 -11.00 11.57
CA GLY A 43 -5.25 -12.01 12.35
C GLY A 43 -4.11 -11.44 13.20
N TRP A 44 -3.55 -10.31 12.81
CA TRP A 44 -2.47 -9.59 13.50
C TRP A 44 -2.98 -8.56 14.53
N CYS A 45 -4.29 -8.32 14.61
CA CYS A 45 -4.87 -7.26 15.43
C CYS A 45 -5.15 -7.75 16.86
N LEU A 46 -4.49 -7.17 17.87
CA LEU A 46 -4.69 -7.47 19.28
C LEU A 46 -6.13 -7.24 19.73
N PHE A 47 -6.66 -6.04 19.49
CA PHE A 47 -8.00 -5.68 19.96
C PHE A 47 -9.11 -6.51 19.30
N CYS A 48 -8.85 -6.99 18.08
CA CYS A 48 -9.76 -7.93 17.43
C CYS A 48 -9.82 -9.25 18.22
N ARG A 49 -8.66 -9.83 18.55
CA ARG A 49 -8.56 -11.05 19.37
C ARG A 49 -9.15 -10.85 20.77
N GLN A 50 -8.86 -9.71 21.39
CA GLN A 50 -9.41 -9.38 22.71
C GLN A 50 -10.93 -9.34 22.67
N MET A 51 -11.54 -8.69 21.67
CA MET A 51 -12.98 -8.62 21.52
C MET A 51 -13.60 -9.99 21.22
N GLU A 52 -12.94 -10.83 20.42
CA GLU A 52 -13.36 -12.22 20.19
C GLU A 52 -13.33 -13.05 21.48
N ALA A 53 -12.31 -12.84 22.32
CA ALA A 53 -12.15 -13.58 23.59
C ALA A 53 -13.05 -13.07 24.74
N THR A 54 -13.56 -11.84 24.66
CA THR A 54 -14.38 -11.21 25.71
C THR A 54 -15.82 -10.99 25.24
N THR A 55 -16.05 -9.98 24.40
CA THR A 55 -17.39 -9.56 24.00
C THR A 55 -18.12 -10.63 23.20
N PHE A 56 -17.44 -11.34 22.30
CA PHE A 56 -18.04 -12.35 21.43
C PHE A 56 -17.96 -13.79 21.97
N ALA A 57 -17.24 -14.02 23.07
CA ALA A 57 -17.14 -15.34 23.69
C ALA A 57 -18.30 -15.69 24.63
N ASP A 58 -19.09 -14.70 25.05
CA ASP A 58 -20.22 -14.92 25.96
C ASP A 58 -21.40 -15.61 25.26
N ARG A 59 -21.84 -16.76 25.79
CA ARG A 59 -22.88 -17.60 25.17
C ARG A 59 -24.25 -16.90 25.13
N THR A 60 -24.60 -16.10 26.14
CA THR A 60 -25.87 -15.40 26.18
C THR A 60 -25.91 -14.32 25.09
N ARG A 61 -24.81 -13.60 24.95
CA ARG A 61 -24.65 -12.59 23.88
C ARG A 61 -24.62 -13.24 22.52
N ALA A 62 -23.92 -14.37 22.34
CA ALA A 62 -23.91 -15.12 21.08
C ALA A 62 -25.34 -15.57 20.69
N ALA A 63 -26.12 -16.08 21.62
CA ALA A 63 -27.52 -16.43 21.38
C ALA A 63 -28.38 -15.22 21.01
N PHE A 64 -28.19 -14.08 21.67
CA PHE A 64 -28.87 -12.82 21.36
C PHE A 64 -28.48 -12.33 19.94
N ILE A 65 -27.19 -12.29 19.61
CA ILE A 65 -26.69 -11.87 18.27
C ILE A 65 -27.30 -12.77 17.19
N ASN A 66 -27.29 -14.08 17.37
CA ASN A 66 -27.83 -15.03 16.41
C ASN A 66 -29.37 -14.89 16.22
N ALA A 67 -30.10 -14.50 17.27
CA ALA A 67 -31.54 -14.34 17.22
C ALA A 67 -32.00 -13.02 16.62
N GLU A 68 -31.35 -11.91 16.97
CA GLU A 68 -31.81 -10.55 16.65
C GLU A 68 -31.04 -9.89 15.49
N LEU A 69 -29.85 -10.39 15.13
CA LEU A 69 -28.96 -9.81 14.12
C LEU A 69 -28.57 -10.86 13.07
N VAL A 70 -27.98 -10.41 11.99
CA VAL A 70 -27.28 -11.26 11.02
C VAL A 70 -25.79 -10.93 11.13
N PRO A 71 -25.02 -11.76 11.87
CA PRO A 71 -23.59 -11.49 12.09
C PRO A 71 -22.74 -11.83 10.86
N VAL A 72 -21.90 -10.88 10.44
CA VAL A 72 -20.97 -10.97 9.33
C VAL A 72 -19.57 -10.64 9.83
N ARG A 73 -18.60 -11.51 9.56
CA ARG A 73 -17.20 -11.27 9.86
C ARG A 73 -16.40 -11.15 8.57
N VAL A 74 -15.59 -10.12 8.48
CA VAL A 74 -14.72 -9.83 7.33
C VAL A 74 -13.28 -9.73 7.80
N ASP A 75 -12.42 -10.56 7.22
CA ASP A 75 -10.98 -10.41 7.31
C ASP A 75 -10.56 -9.27 6.37
N VAL A 76 -9.98 -8.22 6.94
CA VAL A 76 -9.67 -6.98 6.21
C VAL A 76 -8.55 -7.16 5.21
N ASP A 77 -7.60 -8.07 5.49
CA ASP A 77 -6.52 -8.37 4.57
C ASP A 77 -7.03 -9.13 3.34
N ARG A 78 -8.12 -9.92 3.48
CA ARG A 78 -8.74 -10.65 2.38
C ARG A 78 -9.76 -9.83 1.60
N MET A 79 -10.39 -8.84 2.24
CA MET A 79 -11.44 -8.01 1.63
C MET A 79 -11.23 -6.51 1.90
N PRO A 80 -10.10 -5.93 1.46
CA PRO A 80 -9.78 -4.53 1.75
C PRO A 80 -10.81 -3.55 1.19
N HIS A 81 -11.42 -3.84 0.05
CA HIS A 81 -12.48 -3.03 -0.56
C HIS A 81 -13.75 -2.93 0.29
N VAL A 82 -14.07 -3.96 1.12
CA VAL A 82 -15.15 -3.88 2.13
C VAL A 82 -14.72 -3.02 3.30
N GLN A 83 -13.47 -3.24 3.79
CA GLN A 83 -12.91 -2.43 4.87
C GLN A 83 -12.98 -0.93 4.54
N GLU A 84 -12.52 -0.51 3.37
CA GLU A 84 -12.50 0.89 2.95
C GLU A 84 -13.88 1.57 2.99
N ARG A 85 -14.96 0.81 2.90
CA ARG A 85 -16.32 1.32 2.95
C ARG A 85 -16.87 1.50 4.36
N TYR A 86 -16.37 0.71 5.32
CA TYR A 86 -17.00 0.59 6.63
C TYR A 86 -16.07 0.85 7.81
N ILE A 87 -14.77 1.08 7.58
CA ILE A 87 -13.82 1.33 8.67
C ILE A 87 -14.22 2.58 9.48
N ALA A 88 -14.21 2.46 10.81
CA ALA A 88 -14.57 3.51 11.76
C ALA A 88 -13.37 3.93 12.63
N GLY A 89 -12.25 4.24 11.98
CA GLY A 89 -11.06 4.80 12.64
C GLY A 89 -10.04 3.78 13.13
N GLY A 90 -10.29 2.47 12.98
CA GLY A 90 -9.32 1.43 13.38
C GLY A 90 -9.92 0.03 13.48
N TRP A 91 -9.12 -0.91 13.95
CA TRP A 91 -9.51 -2.31 14.13
C TRP A 91 -9.57 -2.71 15.61
N PRO A 92 -10.55 -3.59 15.97
CA PRO A 92 -11.66 -4.00 15.13
C PRO A 92 -12.56 -2.82 14.77
N THR A 93 -13.26 -2.89 13.63
CA THR A 93 -14.46 -2.07 13.42
C THR A 93 -15.69 -2.94 13.57
N ASN A 94 -16.64 -2.46 14.35
CA ASN A 94 -17.97 -3.05 14.49
C ASN A 94 -18.99 -2.08 13.93
N ALA A 95 -19.86 -2.54 13.03
CA ALA A 95 -20.91 -1.72 12.48
C ALA A 95 -22.24 -2.47 12.49
N PHE A 96 -23.29 -1.78 12.89
CA PHE A 96 -24.66 -2.24 12.68
C PHE A 96 -25.16 -1.63 11.38
N LEU A 97 -25.56 -2.48 10.44
CA LEU A 97 -26.03 -2.05 9.13
C LEU A 97 -27.50 -2.39 8.94
N THR A 98 -28.18 -1.63 8.09
CA THR A 98 -29.47 -2.02 7.56
C THR A 98 -29.34 -3.27 6.66
N PRO A 99 -30.41 -3.97 6.34
CA PRO A 99 -30.39 -5.03 5.32
C PRO A 99 -29.98 -4.56 3.91
N THR A 100 -29.89 -3.28 3.67
CA THR A 100 -29.40 -2.66 2.44
C THR A 100 -27.97 -2.10 2.56
N GLY A 101 -27.35 -2.20 3.75
CA GLY A 101 -25.93 -1.92 3.99
C GLY A 101 -25.62 -0.52 4.48
N GLU A 102 -26.60 0.29 4.83
CA GLU A 102 -26.37 1.61 5.41
C GLU A 102 -26.01 1.50 6.89
N VAL A 103 -25.05 2.32 7.33
CA VAL A 103 -24.55 2.32 8.70
C VAL A 103 -25.58 2.97 9.64
N LEU A 104 -26.04 2.18 10.61
CA LEU A 104 -26.88 2.64 11.74
C LEU A 104 -26.00 3.11 12.90
N TRP A 105 -24.94 2.39 13.19
CA TRP A 105 -23.91 2.71 14.18
C TRP A 105 -22.59 2.07 13.76
N ALA A 106 -21.45 2.70 14.07
CA ALA A 106 -20.12 2.11 13.89
C ALA A 106 -19.15 2.62 14.96
N GLY A 107 -18.23 1.76 15.36
CA GLY A 107 -17.17 2.04 16.33
C GLY A 107 -16.07 0.98 16.28
N THR A 108 -15.03 1.19 17.06
CA THR A 108 -13.88 0.27 17.14
C THR A 108 -14.12 -0.82 18.18
N TYR A 109 -13.16 -1.07 19.06
CA TYR A 109 -13.31 -1.99 20.17
C TYR A 109 -14.43 -1.55 21.12
N VAL A 110 -15.28 -2.49 21.52
CA VAL A 110 -16.43 -2.25 22.40
C VAL A 110 -16.44 -3.28 23.52
N GLU A 111 -16.45 -2.80 24.76
CA GLU A 111 -16.55 -3.64 25.95
C GLU A 111 -17.90 -4.40 26.00
N PRO A 112 -17.97 -5.56 26.68
CA PRO A 112 -19.15 -6.39 26.69
C PRO A 112 -20.47 -5.68 27.05
N GLN A 113 -20.48 -4.88 28.11
CA GLN A 113 -21.70 -4.18 28.56
C GLN A 113 -22.10 -3.06 27.59
N GLU A 114 -21.11 -2.32 27.08
CA GLU A 114 -21.35 -1.26 26.11
C GLU A 114 -21.91 -1.84 24.80
N PHE A 115 -21.42 -3.01 24.36
CA PHE A 115 -21.96 -3.71 23.20
C PHE A 115 -23.44 -4.04 23.37
N ASP A 116 -23.84 -4.56 24.55
CA ASP A 116 -25.24 -4.88 24.85
C ASP A 116 -26.11 -3.62 24.79
N ASP A 117 -25.65 -2.50 25.35
CA ASP A 117 -26.37 -1.23 25.34
C ASP A 117 -26.54 -0.67 23.93
N ILE A 118 -25.47 -0.70 23.12
CA ILE A 118 -25.47 -0.26 21.71
C ILE A 118 -26.43 -1.15 20.90
N ALA A 119 -26.29 -2.47 21.01
CA ALA A 119 -27.12 -3.42 20.25
C ALA A 119 -28.62 -3.25 20.57
N ASN A 120 -28.98 -3.12 21.84
CA ASN A 120 -30.35 -2.84 22.25
C ASN A 120 -30.86 -1.49 21.73
N GLY A 121 -30.01 -0.44 21.77
CA GLY A 121 -30.34 0.88 21.23
C GLY A 121 -30.61 0.83 19.73
N VAL A 122 -29.76 0.14 18.97
CA VAL A 122 -29.93 -0.06 17.51
C VAL A 122 -31.22 -0.82 17.21
N LEU A 123 -31.49 -1.93 17.93
CA LEU A 123 -32.68 -2.73 17.70
C LEU A 123 -33.97 -1.96 18.05
N THR A 124 -33.94 -1.16 19.10
CA THR A 124 -35.05 -0.28 19.46
C THR A 124 -35.29 0.76 18.36
N ALA A 125 -34.24 1.44 17.90
CA ALA A 125 -34.34 2.39 16.81
C ALA A 125 -34.83 1.72 15.50
N TRP A 126 -34.37 0.51 15.21
CA TRP A 126 -34.79 -0.28 14.05
C TRP A 126 -36.27 -0.62 14.09
N LYS A 127 -36.81 -1.01 15.25
CA LYS A 127 -38.23 -1.38 15.45
C LYS A 127 -39.14 -0.14 15.52
N ASP A 128 -38.76 0.88 16.27
CA ASP A 128 -39.66 1.97 16.65
C ASP A 128 -39.51 3.23 15.79
N ARG A 129 -38.32 3.47 15.18
CA ARG A 129 -38.01 4.69 14.42
C ARG A 129 -37.69 4.44 12.94
N ARG A 130 -38.20 3.35 12.40
CA ARG A 130 -37.88 2.90 11.03
C ARG A 130 -38.19 3.95 9.95
N ALA A 131 -39.28 4.69 10.10
CA ALA A 131 -39.64 5.74 9.15
C ALA A 131 -38.62 6.89 9.16
N ASP A 132 -38.16 7.31 10.32
CA ASP A 132 -37.16 8.36 10.48
C ASP A 132 -35.80 7.91 9.91
N LEU A 133 -35.39 6.68 10.19
CA LEU A 133 -34.16 6.08 9.65
C LEU A 133 -34.17 6.04 8.11
N ARG A 134 -35.28 5.66 7.49
CA ARG A 134 -35.42 5.67 6.03
C ARG A 134 -35.25 7.07 5.45
N VAL A 135 -35.87 8.08 6.03
CA VAL A 135 -35.73 9.47 5.59
C VAL A 135 -34.28 9.94 5.67
N GLU A 136 -33.59 9.59 6.77
CA GLU A 136 -32.18 9.97 6.93
C GLU A 136 -31.26 9.23 5.94
N ILE A 137 -31.49 7.93 5.73
CA ILE A 137 -30.78 7.12 4.74
C ILE A 137 -30.98 7.68 3.33
N ASP A 138 -32.23 7.95 2.92
CA ASP A 138 -32.54 8.55 1.62
C ASP A 138 -31.87 9.92 1.45
N ARG A 139 -31.80 10.71 2.51
CA ARG A 139 -31.09 12.00 2.50
C ARG A 139 -29.60 11.83 2.26
N ARG A 140 -28.98 10.87 2.95
CA ARG A 140 -27.54 10.55 2.78
C ARG A 140 -27.25 10.02 1.38
N HIS A 141 -28.07 9.11 0.86
CA HIS A 141 -27.93 8.58 -0.51
C HIS A 141 -28.00 9.71 -1.54
N LYS A 142 -29.00 10.58 -1.45
CA LYS A 142 -29.12 11.74 -2.36
C LYS A 142 -27.93 12.68 -2.28
N ALA A 143 -27.38 12.89 -1.09
CA ALA A 143 -26.18 13.71 -0.91
C ALA A 143 -24.94 13.05 -1.54
N LEU A 144 -24.78 11.72 -1.39
CA LEU A 144 -23.71 10.95 -2.02
C LEU A 144 -23.83 10.93 -3.54
N GLU A 145 -25.04 10.69 -4.08
CA GLU A 145 -25.29 10.74 -5.51
C GLU A 145 -25.02 12.13 -6.10
N ALA A 146 -25.44 13.19 -5.41
CA ALA A 146 -25.15 14.55 -5.81
C ALA A 146 -23.65 14.90 -5.74
N ALA A 147 -22.92 14.33 -4.79
CA ALA A 147 -21.46 14.49 -4.71
C ALA A 147 -20.75 13.73 -5.84
N ARG A 148 -21.21 12.51 -6.17
CA ARG A 148 -20.68 11.66 -7.25
C ARG A 148 -21.02 12.18 -8.64
N SER A 149 -22.23 12.71 -8.85
CA SER A 149 -22.68 13.28 -10.12
C SER A 149 -22.11 14.67 -10.40
N ARG A 150 -21.48 15.32 -9.44
CA ARG A 150 -20.64 16.46 -9.75
C ARG A 150 -19.51 15.96 -10.61
N GLN A 151 -19.62 16.20 -11.92
CA GLN A 151 -18.48 15.99 -12.81
C GLN A 151 -17.30 16.72 -12.20
N PRO A 152 -16.14 16.08 -12.03
CA PRO A 152 -14.96 16.83 -11.71
C PRO A 152 -14.85 17.89 -12.79
N SER A 153 -14.79 19.18 -12.39
CA SER A 153 -14.40 20.22 -13.33
C SER A 153 -13.15 19.70 -14.00
N MET A 154 -13.01 19.90 -15.32
CA MET A 154 -11.75 19.57 -16.00
C MET A 154 -10.67 20.44 -15.35
N ALA A 155 -10.17 19.98 -14.20
CA ALA A 155 -9.08 20.61 -13.51
C ALA A 155 -7.83 20.36 -14.37
N ILE A 156 -7.06 21.41 -14.59
CA ILE A 156 -5.73 21.31 -15.17
C ILE A 156 -4.82 20.92 -14.01
N VAL A 157 -3.92 19.99 -14.22
CA VAL A 157 -2.86 19.70 -13.23
C VAL A 157 -2.08 20.99 -12.99
N ARG A 158 -1.96 21.37 -11.73
CA ARG A 158 -1.22 22.56 -11.32
C ARG A 158 -0.20 22.17 -10.27
N ARG A 159 0.97 22.76 -10.34
CA ARG A 159 2.01 22.54 -9.34
C ARG A 159 1.57 22.96 -7.94
N GLU A 160 0.78 24.02 -7.83
CA GLU A 160 0.25 24.52 -6.56
C GLU A 160 -0.52 23.46 -5.77
N ALA A 161 -1.05 22.41 -6.42
CA ALA A 161 -1.68 21.30 -5.72
C ALA A 161 -0.67 20.43 -4.94
N ALA A 162 0.58 20.34 -5.41
CA ALA A 162 1.68 19.74 -4.65
C ALA A 162 2.16 20.67 -3.54
N ASP A 163 2.24 21.98 -3.79
CA ASP A 163 2.62 22.98 -2.78
C ASP A 163 1.69 22.95 -1.56
N ASP A 164 0.40 22.67 -1.74
CA ASP A 164 -0.56 22.50 -0.63
C ASP A 164 -0.18 21.31 0.25
N VAL A 165 0.24 20.17 -0.34
CA VAL A 165 0.69 18.97 0.41
C VAL A 165 2.02 19.25 1.11
N VAL A 166 2.99 19.87 0.43
CA VAL A 166 4.28 20.26 1.01
C VAL A 166 4.10 21.22 2.19
N SER A 167 3.20 22.19 2.04
CA SER A 167 2.85 23.12 3.13
C SER A 167 2.21 22.38 4.31
N GLY A 168 1.32 21.43 4.04
CA GLY A 168 0.73 20.54 5.06
C GLY A 168 1.80 19.73 5.79
N ALA A 169 2.76 19.15 5.06
CA ALA A 169 3.89 18.42 5.63
C ALA A 169 4.76 19.29 6.56
N ARG A 170 5.09 20.53 6.12
CA ARG A 170 5.82 21.49 6.96
C ARG A 170 5.04 21.85 8.24
N HIS A 171 3.73 22.03 8.13
CA HIS A 171 2.89 22.38 9.28
C HIS A 171 2.74 21.21 10.27
N ALA A 172 2.62 20.00 9.77
CA ALA A 172 2.49 18.80 10.59
C ALA A 172 3.81 18.31 11.20
N PHE A 173 4.97 18.84 10.75
CA PHE A 173 6.29 18.37 11.18
C PHE A 173 6.54 18.61 12.68
N ASP A 174 6.94 17.55 13.37
CA ASP A 174 7.36 17.61 14.77
C ASP A 174 8.85 17.96 14.85
N ALA A 175 9.15 19.24 15.09
CA ALA A 175 10.52 19.72 15.17
C ALA A 175 11.30 19.17 16.37
N ARG A 176 10.63 18.61 17.39
CA ARG A 176 11.29 18.03 18.58
C ARG A 176 11.69 16.58 18.37
N ASN A 177 10.75 15.75 17.92
CA ASN A 177 10.93 14.30 17.88
C ASN A 177 11.09 13.75 16.44
N GLY A 178 11.01 14.61 15.44
CA GLY A 178 10.93 14.20 14.03
C GLY A 178 9.59 13.55 13.67
N GLY A 179 9.35 13.35 12.37
CA GLY A 179 8.08 12.83 11.86
C GLY A 179 6.95 13.85 11.86
N PHE A 180 5.72 13.38 11.69
CA PHE A 180 4.58 14.23 11.42
C PHE A 180 3.43 13.95 12.38
N GLY A 181 2.70 15.00 12.76
CA GLY A 181 1.62 14.91 13.74
C GLY A 181 2.12 14.78 15.19
N GLN A 182 1.22 14.48 16.09
CA GLN A 182 1.48 14.39 17.53
C GLN A 182 1.46 12.93 18.00
N ALA A 183 0.28 12.42 18.39
CA ALA A 183 0.06 11.08 18.90
C ALA A 183 -1.36 10.60 18.52
N PRO A 184 -1.54 9.36 18.05
CA PRO A 184 -0.52 8.36 17.73
C PRO A 184 0.35 8.76 16.53
N LYS A 185 1.60 8.29 16.49
CA LYS A 185 2.60 8.71 15.51
C LYS A 185 2.93 7.60 14.51
N PHE A 186 2.65 7.86 13.25
CA PHE A 186 2.92 6.96 12.12
C PHE A 186 4.17 7.40 11.35
N PRO A 187 4.97 6.45 10.82
CA PRO A 187 6.18 6.76 10.07
C PRO A 187 5.88 7.05 8.60
N TYR A 188 5.27 8.07 8.19
CA TYR A 188 4.92 8.40 6.80
C TYR A 188 6.14 8.36 5.84
N PRO A 189 6.54 7.19 5.25
CA PRO A 189 7.75 7.09 4.42
C PRO A 189 7.69 7.89 3.13
N ASP A 190 6.53 7.93 2.45
CA ASP A 190 6.37 8.73 1.23
C ASP A 190 6.58 10.23 1.47
N ALA A 191 6.38 10.69 2.70
CA ALA A 191 6.71 12.04 3.07
C ALA A 191 8.23 12.29 3.11
N ILE A 192 9.02 11.29 3.45
CA ILE A 192 10.49 11.38 3.40
C ILE A 192 10.93 11.51 1.95
N ASP A 193 10.35 10.74 1.02
CA ASP A 193 10.62 10.87 -0.42
C ASP A 193 10.27 12.27 -0.92
N LEU A 194 9.11 12.79 -0.50
CA LEU A 194 8.68 14.15 -0.85
C LEU A 194 9.67 15.20 -0.33
N LEU A 195 10.09 15.11 0.94
CA LEU A 195 11.06 16.05 1.52
C LEU A 195 12.40 16.03 0.76
N LEU A 196 12.90 14.86 0.43
CA LEU A 196 14.16 14.70 -0.29
C LEU A 196 14.04 15.21 -1.75
N THR A 197 12.88 15.03 -2.37
CA THR A 197 12.58 15.57 -3.70
C THR A 197 12.50 17.10 -3.66
N GLU A 198 11.77 17.67 -2.69
CA GLU A 198 11.63 19.11 -2.51
C GLU A 198 12.96 19.79 -2.20
N ALA A 199 13.82 19.16 -1.38
CA ALA A 199 15.16 19.66 -1.12
C ALA A 199 15.97 19.84 -2.42
N ARG A 200 15.86 18.89 -3.36
CA ARG A 200 16.53 18.97 -4.65
C ARG A 200 15.92 20.04 -5.56
N VAL A 201 14.58 20.10 -5.64
CA VAL A 201 13.87 21.02 -6.55
C VAL A 201 13.98 22.48 -6.10
N THR A 202 13.90 22.72 -4.79
CA THR A 202 13.88 24.09 -4.22
C THR A 202 15.24 24.56 -3.70
N HIS A 203 16.22 23.67 -3.57
CA HIS A 203 17.50 23.90 -2.89
C HIS A 203 17.36 24.40 -1.44
N ASP A 204 16.25 24.03 -0.76
CA ASP A 204 15.98 24.37 0.64
C ASP A 204 16.44 23.22 1.54
N GLU A 205 17.55 23.45 2.27
CA GLU A 205 18.15 22.46 3.17
C GLU A 205 17.24 22.09 4.36
N ALA A 206 16.25 22.92 4.68
CA ALA A 206 15.30 22.62 5.76
C ALA A 206 14.54 21.30 5.52
N PHE A 207 14.29 20.94 4.27
CA PHE A 207 13.68 19.65 3.94
C PHE A 207 14.60 18.46 4.27
N LEU A 208 15.92 18.61 4.03
CA LEU A 208 16.90 17.59 4.42
C LEU A 208 16.96 17.42 5.94
N GLU A 209 16.91 18.54 6.68
CA GLU A 209 16.88 18.50 8.15
C GLU A 209 15.63 17.82 8.68
N MET A 210 14.47 18.05 8.05
CA MET A 210 13.22 17.37 8.40
C MET A 210 13.31 15.86 8.17
N ALA A 211 13.84 15.41 7.02
CA ALA A 211 14.05 14.00 6.72
C ALA A 211 15.06 13.35 7.68
N ASP A 212 16.23 13.98 7.90
CA ASP A 212 17.26 13.52 8.83
C ASP A 212 16.68 13.34 10.24
N ARG A 213 15.97 14.34 10.76
CA ARG A 213 15.35 14.29 12.09
C ARG A 213 14.26 13.24 12.22
N THR A 214 13.51 13.01 11.14
CA THR A 214 12.47 11.97 11.13
C THR A 214 13.09 10.58 11.25
N LEU A 215 14.09 10.26 10.42
CA LEU A 215 14.77 8.97 10.46
C LEU A 215 15.50 8.73 11.78
N ASP A 216 16.20 9.75 12.29
CA ASP A 216 16.89 9.67 13.59
C ASP A 216 15.89 9.56 14.75
N GLY A 217 14.74 10.23 14.68
CA GLY A 217 13.67 10.13 15.68
C GLY A 217 13.07 8.72 15.75
N ILE A 218 12.79 8.10 14.59
CA ILE A 218 12.33 6.71 14.51
C ILE A 218 13.35 5.75 15.14
N LEU A 219 14.66 5.97 14.91
CA LEU A 219 15.73 5.14 15.49
C LEU A 219 15.92 5.36 16.99
N ALA A 220 15.66 6.55 17.48
CA ALA A 220 15.78 6.87 18.91
C ALA A 220 14.61 6.37 19.74
N GLY A 221 13.47 6.09 19.10
CA GLY A 221 12.27 5.56 19.74
C GLY A 221 12.25 4.04 19.87
N GLU A 222 11.06 3.50 20.08
CA GLU A 222 10.84 2.06 20.37
C GLU A 222 10.18 1.31 19.21
N LEU A 223 10.06 1.93 18.00
CA LEU A 223 9.45 1.25 16.85
C LEU A 223 10.24 0.03 16.38
N TRP A 224 11.55 0.01 16.58
CA TRP A 224 12.37 -1.16 16.29
C TRP A 224 12.41 -2.11 17.49
N ASP A 225 12.09 -3.38 17.26
CA ASP A 225 12.18 -4.42 18.26
C ASP A 225 13.65 -4.84 18.47
N GLU A 226 14.27 -4.37 19.53
CA GLU A 226 15.69 -4.67 19.85
C GLU A 226 15.93 -6.14 20.23
N ALA A 227 14.88 -6.90 20.58
CA ALA A 227 15.02 -8.30 20.96
C ALA A 227 15.04 -9.25 19.76
N ASP A 228 14.10 -9.09 18.82
CA ASP A 228 13.93 -10.00 17.68
C ASP A 228 14.14 -9.30 16.33
N GLY A 229 14.28 -7.99 16.31
CA GLY A 229 14.32 -7.19 15.08
C GLY A 229 12.94 -6.95 14.48
N GLY A 230 12.91 -6.15 13.40
CA GLY A 230 11.69 -5.74 12.70
C GLY A 230 10.99 -4.56 13.35
N PHE A 231 10.34 -3.75 12.53
CA PHE A 231 9.58 -2.60 13.00
C PHE A 231 8.17 -2.99 13.42
N PHE A 232 7.73 -2.42 14.53
CA PHE A 232 6.32 -2.32 14.89
C PHE A 232 5.62 -1.26 14.04
N ARG A 233 4.27 -1.32 14.00
CA ARG A 233 3.51 -0.57 13.01
C ARG A 233 3.50 0.94 13.24
N TYR A 234 3.32 1.42 14.48
CA TYR A 234 3.29 2.83 14.87
C TYR A 234 3.48 3.01 16.37
N ALA A 235 3.75 4.23 16.81
CA ALA A 235 3.91 4.59 18.22
C ALA A 235 2.67 5.31 18.77
N LEU A 236 2.38 5.08 20.05
CA LEU A 236 1.28 5.77 20.74
C LEU A 236 1.68 7.17 21.21
N GLN A 237 3.00 7.39 21.39
CA GLN A 237 3.54 8.66 21.88
C GLN A 237 4.24 9.44 20.76
N ALA A 238 4.30 10.76 20.91
CA ALA A 238 4.92 11.65 19.94
C ALA A 238 6.45 11.47 19.81
N ASP A 239 7.10 10.92 20.83
CA ASP A 239 8.54 10.63 20.87
C ASP A 239 8.92 9.23 20.37
N TRP A 240 8.01 8.57 19.65
CA TRP A 240 8.13 7.24 19.08
C TRP A 240 8.20 6.11 20.12
N THR A 241 7.76 6.34 21.36
CA THR A 241 7.65 5.32 22.42
C THR A 241 6.26 4.67 22.46
N GLU A 242 6.13 3.60 23.23
CA GLU A 242 4.91 2.79 23.35
C GLU A 242 4.39 2.28 22.00
N PRO A 243 5.14 1.41 21.29
CA PRO A 243 4.74 0.93 19.98
C PRO A 243 3.52 0.01 20.05
N ARG A 244 2.73 -0.02 19.00
CA ARG A 244 1.78 -1.11 18.75
C ARG A 244 2.49 -2.30 18.16
N HIS A 245 2.48 -3.40 18.88
CA HIS A 245 3.26 -4.61 18.64
C HIS A 245 2.75 -5.46 17.46
N GLU A 246 2.30 -4.80 16.40
CA GLU A 246 1.88 -5.42 15.16
C GLU A 246 3.07 -5.44 14.19
N LYS A 247 3.47 -6.63 13.71
CA LYS A 247 4.59 -6.79 12.77
C LYS A 247 4.08 -7.23 11.40
N LEU A 248 4.05 -6.28 10.47
CA LEU A 248 3.53 -6.42 9.13
C LEU A 248 4.65 -6.25 8.09
N LEU A 249 4.53 -6.92 6.96
CA LEU A 249 5.49 -6.82 5.86
C LEU A 249 5.54 -5.41 5.27
N GLU A 250 4.39 -4.80 5.00
CA GLU A 250 4.29 -3.49 4.34
C GLU A 250 4.95 -2.35 5.14
N PRO A 251 4.67 -2.13 6.44
CA PRO A 251 5.40 -1.13 7.24
C PRO A 251 6.91 -1.36 7.29
N ASN A 252 7.36 -2.62 7.32
CA ASN A 252 8.78 -2.94 7.27
C ASN A 252 9.38 -2.66 5.90
N ALA A 253 8.64 -2.88 4.81
CA ALA A 253 9.06 -2.55 3.45
C ALA A 253 9.21 -1.03 3.26
N THR A 254 8.24 -0.24 3.71
CA THR A 254 8.30 1.23 3.61
C THR A 254 9.43 1.83 4.43
N LEU A 255 9.68 1.31 5.62
CA LEU A 255 10.80 1.76 6.45
C LEU A 255 12.15 1.29 5.89
N LEU A 256 12.25 0.08 5.32
CA LEU A 256 13.42 -0.33 4.54
C LEU A 256 13.76 0.70 3.46
N HIS A 257 12.75 1.09 2.66
CA HIS A 257 12.92 2.08 1.60
C HIS A 257 13.41 3.42 2.15
N ALA A 258 12.75 3.97 3.18
CA ALA A 258 13.10 5.26 3.76
C ALA A 258 14.55 5.28 4.31
N PHE A 259 14.96 4.22 5.02
CA PHE A 259 16.32 4.11 5.54
C PHE A 259 17.36 3.87 4.44
N ALA A 260 17.03 3.08 3.41
CA ALA A 260 17.93 2.83 2.28
C ALA A 260 18.14 4.11 1.45
N LEU A 261 17.05 4.84 1.16
CA LEU A 261 17.10 6.12 0.45
C LEU A 261 17.87 7.16 1.26
N GLY A 262 17.54 7.34 2.54
CA GLY A 262 18.26 8.26 3.42
C GLY A 262 19.75 7.92 3.51
N ALA A 263 20.11 6.64 3.65
CA ALA A 263 21.50 6.19 3.68
C ALA A 263 22.25 6.48 2.38
N ALA A 264 21.62 6.25 1.22
CA ALA A 264 22.20 6.52 -0.09
C ALA A 264 22.40 8.03 -0.32
N MET A 265 21.46 8.87 0.10
CA MET A 265 21.53 10.32 -0.11
C MET A 265 22.42 11.04 0.89
N ARG A 266 22.47 10.58 2.15
CA ARG A 266 23.13 11.30 3.26
C ARG A 266 24.40 10.60 3.76
N GLY A 267 24.72 9.39 3.26
CA GLY A 267 25.90 8.63 3.66
C GLY A 267 25.90 8.17 5.14
N ARG A 268 24.71 8.05 5.78
CA ARG A 268 24.60 7.70 7.20
C ARG A 268 24.71 6.19 7.41
N ALA A 269 25.81 5.73 8.00
CA ALA A 269 26.07 4.30 8.21
C ALA A 269 25.03 3.60 9.12
N HIS A 270 24.49 4.31 10.13
CA HIS A 270 23.49 3.73 11.04
C HIS A 270 22.12 3.53 10.35
N TRP A 271 21.76 4.36 9.37
CA TRP A 271 20.56 4.13 8.56
C TRP A 271 20.74 2.93 7.62
N ARG A 272 21.92 2.80 7.00
CA ARG A 272 22.28 1.62 6.22
C ARG A 272 22.15 0.34 7.06
N ALA A 273 22.76 0.33 8.25
CA ALA A 273 22.69 -0.82 9.15
C ALA A 273 21.24 -1.17 9.54
N ARG A 274 20.38 -0.16 9.73
CA ARG A 274 18.95 -0.40 10.01
C ARG A 274 18.21 -1.00 8.81
N ALA A 275 18.45 -0.51 7.59
CA ALA A 275 17.91 -1.10 6.37
C ALA A 275 18.34 -2.57 6.21
N GLU A 276 19.63 -2.86 6.41
CA GLU A 276 20.18 -4.23 6.36
C GLU A 276 19.53 -5.15 7.41
N ALA A 277 19.41 -4.69 8.66
CA ALA A 277 18.75 -5.43 9.72
C ALA A 277 17.26 -5.68 9.45
N THR A 278 16.58 -4.76 8.77
CA THR A 278 15.17 -4.94 8.36
C THR A 278 15.03 -6.08 7.35
N VAL A 279 15.90 -6.15 6.35
CA VAL A 279 15.90 -7.27 5.37
C VAL A 279 16.21 -8.59 6.08
N GLU A 280 17.21 -8.63 6.96
CA GLU A 280 17.55 -9.83 7.71
C GLU A 280 16.36 -10.34 8.55
N TRP A 281 15.64 -9.43 9.18
CA TRP A 281 14.45 -9.78 9.96
C TRP A 281 13.32 -10.33 9.07
N VAL A 282 12.97 -9.66 7.97
CA VAL A 282 11.90 -10.10 7.06
C VAL A 282 12.23 -11.48 6.47
N GLU A 283 13.48 -11.72 6.08
CA GLU A 283 13.92 -13.02 5.57
C GLU A 283 13.83 -14.14 6.62
N ARG A 284 14.10 -13.83 7.87
CA ARG A 284 14.03 -14.81 8.96
C ARG A 284 12.60 -15.07 9.43
N ALA A 285 11.77 -14.00 9.56
CA ALA A 285 10.50 -14.07 10.25
C ALA A 285 9.31 -14.27 9.31
N LEU A 286 9.37 -13.73 8.08
CA LEU A 286 8.25 -13.71 7.15
C LEU A 286 8.48 -14.54 5.88
N ARG A 287 9.72 -15.03 5.63
CA ARG A 287 10.00 -15.84 4.45
C ARG A 287 9.27 -17.17 4.50
N ARG A 288 8.57 -17.50 3.41
CA ARG A 288 7.84 -18.74 3.22
C ARG A 288 8.72 -19.78 2.50
N GLU A 289 8.33 -21.05 2.60
CA GLU A 289 9.02 -22.17 1.92
C GLU A 289 8.96 -22.04 0.38
N ASP A 290 7.90 -21.41 -0.14
CA ASP A 290 7.70 -21.18 -1.58
C ASP A 290 8.53 -20.00 -2.14
N GLY A 291 9.35 -19.38 -1.31
CA GLY A 291 10.21 -18.27 -1.70
C GLY A 291 9.52 -16.91 -1.74
N LEU A 292 8.27 -16.80 -1.32
CA LEU A 292 7.52 -15.56 -1.13
C LEU A 292 7.47 -15.18 0.36
N TRP A 293 6.67 -14.17 0.73
CA TRP A 293 6.62 -13.67 2.11
C TRP A 293 5.20 -13.65 2.66
N ALA A 294 5.08 -13.96 3.94
CA ALA A 294 3.87 -13.73 4.73
C ALA A 294 3.66 -12.22 4.92
N ALA A 295 2.41 -11.77 4.87
CA ALA A 295 2.10 -10.35 5.00
C ALA A 295 2.18 -9.85 6.46
N ALA A 296 2.03 -10.73 7.45
CA ALA A 296 1.99 -10.38 8.86
C ALA A 296 2.44 -11.53 9.76
N LEU A 297 2.83 -11.19 10.99
CA LEU A 297 2.81 -12.12 12.11
C LEU A 297 1.46 -12.03 12.82
N ALA A 298 1.00 -13.15 13.39
CA ALA A 298 -0.20 -13.16 14.22
C ALA A 298 -0.02 -12.24 15.44
N ALA A 299 -1.13 -11.73 15.98
CA ALA A 299 -1.11 -10.95 17.20
C ALA A 299 -0.47 -11.74 18.35
N GLY A 300 0.40 -11.11 19.14
CA GLY A 300 1.23 -11.80 20.12
C GLY A 300 1.79 -10.90 21.21
N GLU A 301 0.98 -9.97 21.74
CA GLU A 301 1.45 -8.97 22.73
C GLU A 301 2.05 -9.61 23.97
N GLU A 302 1.51 -10.73 24.46
CA GLU A 302 2.11 -11.50 25.58
C GLU A 302 3.56 -11.94 25.30
N TYR A 303 3.92 -12.05 24.04
CA TYR A 303 5.29 -12.33 23.60
C TYR A 303 6.08 -11.04 23.43
N TRP A 304 5.49 -10.02 22.78
CA TRP A 304 6.19 -8.78 22.46
C TRP A 304 6.49 -7.89 23.70
N ASP A 305 5.67 -7.99 24.75
CA ASP A 305 5.89 -7.30 26.05
C ASP A 305 7.08 -7.87 26.83
N LEU A 306 7.65 -8.98 26.40
CA LEU A 306 8.80 -9.61 27.06
C LEU A 306 10.11 -9.11 26.49
N ASP A 307 11.13 -9.03 27.35
CA ASP A 307 12.51 -8.87 26.93
C ASP A 307 13.07 -10.13 26.23
N ALA A 308 14.25 -10.03 25.65
CA ALA A 308 14.90 -11.12 24.93
C ALA A 308 15.03 -12.42 25.76
N ALA A 309 15.23 -12.31 27.07
CA ALA A 309 15.35 -13.46 27.96
C ALA A 309 14.00 -14.14 28.19
N GLY A 310 12.93 -13.36 28.34
CA GLY A 310 11.56 -13.84 28.50
C GLY A 310 11.01 -14.47 27.23
N ARG A 311 11.39 -14.00 26.04
CA ARG A 311 10.98 -14.55 24.73
C ARG A 311 11.65 -15.87 24.41
N LYS A 312 12.92 -16.07 24.81
CA LYS A 312 13.73 -17.22 24.45
C LYS A 312 13.06 -18.59 24.68
N PRO A 313 12.33 -18.87 25.77
CA PRO A 313 11.64 -20.13 26.00
C PRO A 313 10.26 -20.23 25.33
N ARG A 314 9.78 -19.19 24.63
CA ARG A 314 8.44 -19.13 24.05
C ARG A 314 8.50 -19.20 22.53
N PRO A 315 7.50 -19.82 21.87
CA PRO A 315 7.38 -19.70 20.43
C PRO A 315 7.03 -18.27 20.04
N ALA A 316 7.70 -17.75 19.00
CA ALA A 316 7.32 -16.48 18.40
C ALA A 316 5.92 -16.59 17.74
N PRO A 317 5.17 -15.48 17.61
CA PRO A 317 3.92 -15.46 16.87
C PRO A 317 4.13 -15.98 15.44
N ALA A 318 3.20 -16.85 15.00
CA ALA A 318 3.32 -17.48 13.70
C ALA A 318 3.05 -16.49 12.55
N PRO A 319 3.73 -16.63 11.40
CA PRO A 319 3.38 -15.86 10.20
C PRO A 319 2.02 -16.29 9.65
N ASP A 320 1.27 -15.33 9.07
CA ASP A 320 0.03 -15.64 8.34
C ASP A 320 0.38 -16.54 7.14
N PRO A 321 -0.21 -17.72 7.04
CA PRO A 321 0.09 -18.63 5.94
C PRO A 321 -0.52 -18.19 4.60
N THR A 322 -1.39 -17.19 4.57
CA THR A 322 -2.03 -16.66 3.35
C THR A 322 -1.01 -15.89 2.51
N LEU A 323 -1.03 -16.12 1.19
CA LEU A 323 -0.26 -15.34 0.24
C LEU A 323 -1.10 -14.14 -0.23
N TYR A 324 -0.55 -12.94 -0.14
CA TYR A 324 -1.17 -11.71 -0.66
C TYR A 324 -0.33 -11.12 -1.79
N THR A 325 -0.97 -10.81 -2.92
CA THR A 325 -0.28 -10.33 -4.13
C THR A 325 0.34 -8.96 -3.93
N ALA A 326 -0.47 -7.99 -3.50
CA ALA A 326 -0.01 -6.61 -3.34
C ALA A 326 1.15 -6.50 -2.34
N ALA A 327 1.03 -7.14 -1.16
CA ALA A 327 2.06 -7.09 -0.12
C ALA A 327 3.40 -7.67 -0.61
N ASN A 328 3.35 -8.80 -1.35
CA ASN A 328 4.55 -9.41 -1.93
C ASN A 328 5.16 -8.54 -3.05
N ALA A 329 4.34 -8.05 -3.97
CA ALA A 329 4.82 -7.18 -5.05
C ALA A 329 5.45 -5.89 -4.50
N TYR A 330 4.85 -5.31 -3.48
CA TYR A 330 5.35 -4.14 -2.77
C TYR A 330 6.71 -4.41 -2.10
N TRP A 331 6.84 -5.52 -1.37
CA TRP A 331 8.12 -5.93 -0.78
C TRP A 331 9.19 -6.17 -1.84
N ILE A 332 8.87 -6.93 -2.90
CA ILE A 332 9.78 -7.23 -4.02
C ILE A 332 10.31 -5.94 -4.63
N ARG A 333 9.45 -4.97 -4.88
CA ARG A 333 9.81 -3.65 -5.42
C ARG A 333 10.82 -2.93 -4.54
N LEU A 334 10.50 -2.78 -3.25
CA LEU A 334 11.33 -2.01 -2.33
C LEU A 334 12.62 -2.72 -1.94
N LEU A 335 12.63 -4.06 -1.90
CA LEU A 335 13.84 -4.86 -1.73
C LEU A 335 14.80 -4.68 -2.93
N ALA A 336 14.28 -4.70 -4.15
CA ALA A 336 15.07 -4.51 -5.38
C ALA A 336 15.69 -3.10 -5.41
N GLU A 337 14.90 -2.08 -5.10
CA GLU A 337 15.36 -0.70 -5.06
C GLU A 337 16.41 -0.47 -3.98
N ALA A 338 16.14 -0.90 -2.75
CA ALA A 338 17.10 -0.80 -1.64
C ALA A 338 18.40 -1.55 -1.96
N GLY A 339 18.30 -2.74 -2.57
CA GLY A 339 19.46 -3.52 -3.03
C GLY A 339 20.32 -2.76 -4.03
N ALA A 340 19.70 -2.14 -5.04
CA ALA A 340 20.42 -1.35 -6.04
C ALA A 340 21.09 -0.12 -5.42
N ARG A 341 20.40 0.63 -4.56
CA ARG A 341 20.93 1.84 -3.89
C ARG A 341 22.05 1.54 -2.89
N LEU A 342 21.95 0.44 -2.17
CA LEU A 342 22.94 0.06 -1.15
C LEU A 342 24.04 -0.89 -1.69
N GLY A 343 23.95 -1.33 -2.94
CA GLY A 343 24.96 -2.21 -3.56
C GLY A 343 24.81 -3.69 -3.18
N HIS A 344 23.64 -4.13 -2.71
CA HIS A 344 23.31 -5.51 -2.40
C HIS A 344 22.72 -6.24 -3.62
N ALA A 345 23.60 -6.76 -4.50
CA ALA A 345 23.18 -7.46 -5.71
C ALA A 345 22.33 -8.74 -5.42
N ASP A 346 22.54 -9.38 -4.28
CA ASP A 346 21.77 -10.54 -3.83
C ASP A 346 20.30 -10.18 -3.51
N TRP A 347 20.02 -8.97 -2.99
CA TRP A 347 18.65 -8.50 -2.78
C TRP A 347 17.94 -8.27 -4.11
N VAL A 348 18.63 -7.65 -5.07
CA VAL A 348 18.10 -7.45 -6.43
C VAL A 348 17.78 -8.79 -7.09
N GLN A 349 18.71 -9.76 -6.99
CA GLN A 349 18.48 -11.10 -7.53
C GLN A 349 17.32 -11.82 -6.85
N ARG A 350 17.22 -11.75 -5.53
CA ARG A 350 16.13 -12.35 -4.75
C ARG A 350 14.77 -11.78 -5.16
N ALA A 351 14.68 -10.48 -5.35
CA ALA A 351 13.47 -9.82 -5.83
C ALA A 351 13.13 -10.27 -7.28
N ALA A 352 14.11 -10.34 -8.16
CA ALA A 352 13.94 -10.82 -9.53
C ALA A 352 13.51 -12.29 -9.62
N ASP A 353 14.00 -13.13 -8.72
CA ASP A 353 13.59 -14.55 -8.65
C ASP A 353 12.19 -14.76 -8.06
N ALA A 354 11.74 -13.85 -7.18
CA ALA A 354 10.46 -13.98 -6.48
C ALA A 354 9.26 -13.48 -7.30
N LEU A 355 9.43 -12.48 -8.18
CA LEU A 355 8.30 -11.89 -8.91
C LEU A 355 7.68 -12.85 -9.95
N PRO A 356 8.44 -13.63 -10.77
CA PRO A 356 7.85 -14.53 -11.75
C PRO A 356 6.88 -15.57 -11.14
N PRO A 357 7.24 -16.34 -10.09
CA PRO A 357 6.33 -17.30 -9.50
C PRO A 357 5.11 -16.63 -8.84
N LEU A 358 5.23 -15.41 -8.29
CA LEU A 358 4.09 -14.64 -7.81
C LEU A 358 3.11 -14.33 -8.95
N LEU A 359 3.60 -13.75 -10.05
CA LEU A 359 2.78 -13.38 -11.20
C LEU A 359 2.12 -14.59 -11.87
N GLU A 360 2.83 -15.72 -11.99
CA GLU A 360 2.28 -16.94 -12.55
C GLU A 360 1.18 -17.53 -11.68
N ARG A 361 1.43 -17.62 -10.38
CA ARG A 361 0.51 -18.21 -9.40
C ARG A 361 -0.75 -17.39 -9.21
N MET A 362 -0.63 -16.07 -9.24
CA MET A 362 -1.74 -15.14 -8.99
C MET A 362 -2.36 -14.59 -10.27
N ALA A 363 -2.00 -15.12 -11.45
CA ALA A 363 -2.56 -14.69 -12.72
C ALA A 363 -4.09 -14.86 -12.79
N ALA A 364 -4.79 -13.83 -13.21
CA ALA A 364 -6.24 -13.82 -13.40
C ALA A 364 -6.60 -13.40 -14.85
N PRO A 365 -7.83 -13.65 -15.32
CA PRO A 365 -8.26 -13.24 -16.65
C PRO A 365 -8.15 -11.73 -16.87
N GLY A 366 -7.81 -11.31 -18.10
CA GLY A 366 -7.76 -9.90 -18.48
C GLY A 366 -6.48 -9.18 -18.07
N ASP A 367 -5.36 -9.90 -17.94
CA ASP A 367 -4.08 -9.38 -17.44
C ASP A 367 -4.18 -8.71 -16.05
N LEU A 368 -5.10 -9.24 -15.21
CA LEU A 368 -5.27 -8.88 -13.80
C LEU A 368 -4.67 -9.95 -12.90
N LEU A 369 -4.67 -9.70 -11.60
CA LEU A 369 -4.16 -10.63 -10.59
C LEU A 369 -5.26 -10.96 -9.55
N PHE A 370 -5.16 -12.15 -8.96
CA PHE A 370 -5.89 -12.49 -7.75
C PHE A 370 -5.27 -11.80 -6.54
N HIS A 371 -6.10 -11.46 -5.56
CA HIS A 371 -5.66 -10.73 -4.38
C HIS A 371 -4.93 -11.62 -3.37
N TYR A 372 -5.51 -12.76 -3.03
CA TYR A 372 -4.93 -13.64 -2.02
C TYR A 372 -5.10 -15.11 -2.36
N GLN A 373 -4.28 -15.94 -1.72
CA GLN A 373 -4.39 -17.39 -1.76
C GLN A 373 -4.20 -17.98 -0.36
N PRO A 374 -5.25 -18.59 0.24
CA PRO A 374 -5.11 -19.36 1.47
C PRO A 374 -4.23 -20.61 1.24
N PRO A 375 -3.68 -21.21 2.31
CA PRO A 375 -2.98 -22.48 2.20
C PRO A 375 -3.87 -23.58 1.57
N ASP A 376 -3.30 -24.35 0.65
CA ASP A 376 -3.95 -25.50 0.01
C ASP A 376 -5.25 -25.18 -0.76
N GLU A 377 -5.54 -23.90 -0.98
CA GLU A 377 -6.70 -23.44 -1.74
C GLU A 377 -6.29 -22.75 -3.06
N ARG A 378 -7.29 -22.46 -3.90
CA ARG A 378 -7.08 -21.66 -5.12
C ARG A 378 -6.99 -20.19 -4.78
N PRO A 379 -6.29 -19.39 -5.62
CA PRO A 379 -6.34 -17.94 -5.52
C PRO A 379 -7.78 -17.41 -5.57
N ALA A 380 -8.05 -16.37 -4.80
CA ALA A 380 -9.38 -15.80 -4.64
C ALA A 380 -9.36 -14.27 -4.75
N LEU A 381 -10.52 -13.68 -5.03
CA LEU A 381 -10.78 -12.26 -5.23
C LEU A 381 -9.86 -11.68 -6.31
N THR A 382 -10.42 -11.30 -7.43
CA THR A 382 -9.67 -10.71 -8.55
C THR A 382 -10.18 -9.30 -8.85
N GLY A 383 -9.31 -8.52 -9.49
CA GLY A 383 -9.68 -7.22 -10.02
C GLY A 383 -9.65 -6.08 -9.01
N LEU A 384 -8.93 -6.23 -7.91
CA LEU A 384 -8.55 -5.08 -7.09
C LEU A 384 -7.43 -4.30 -7.78
N LEU A 385 -7.52 -2.96 -7.74
CA LEU A 385 -6.52 -2.07 -8.32
C LEU A 385 -5.12 -2.34 -7.75
N VAL A 386 -5.02 -2.47 -6.44
CA VAL A 386 -3.75 -2.54 -5.70
C VAL A 386 -2.87 -3.71 -6.15
N ASP A 387 -3.45 -4.87 -6.49
CA ASP A 387 -2.67 -6.06 -6.85
C ASP A 387 -1.92 -5.89 -8.16
N SER A 388 -2.64 -5.48 -9.21
CA SER A 388 -2.04 -5.26 -10.53
C SER A 388 -1.14 -4.02 -10.55
N LEU A 389 -1.48 -2.99 -9.78
CA LEU A 389 -0.70 -1.77 -9.64
C LEU A 389 0.67 -2.06 -9.01
N GLU A 390 0.72 -2.68 -7.83
CA GLU A 390 2.00 -2.96 -7.16
C GLU A 390 2.85 -3.96 -7.95
N ALA A 391 2.24 -4.95 -8.59
CA ALA A 391 2.96 -5.86 -9.47
C ALA A 391 3.55 -5.14 -10.70
N ALA A 392 2.83 -4.19 -11.31
CA ALA A 392 3.33 -3.41 -12.42
C ALA A 392 4.48 -2.48 -11.99
N ARG A 393 4.37 -1.85 -10.81
CA ARG A 393 5.44 -1.03 -10.22
C ARG A 393 6.69 -1.88 -9.92
N ALA A 394 6.52 -3.10 -9.37
CA ALA A 394 7.63 -4.03 -9.16
C ALA A 394 8.33 -4.41 -10.48
N CYS A 395 7.55 -4.64 -11.54
CA CYS A 395 8.11 -4.90 -12.88
C CYS A 395 8.93 -3.68 -13.39
N VAL A 396 8.44 -2.44 -13.24
CA VAL A 396 9.18 -1.24 -13.64
C VAL A 396 10.50 -1.12 -12.87
N THR A 397 10.45 -1.30 -11.53
CA THR A 397 11.67 -1.27 -10.71
C THR A 397 12.68 -2.35 -11.14
N LEU A 398 12.21 -3.59 -11.37
CA LEU A 398 13.10 -4.66 -11.85
C LEU A 398 13.69 -4.35 -13.23
N ALA A 399 12.94 -3.72 -14.12
CA ALA A 399 13.50 -3.25 -15.40
C ALA A 399 14.66 -2.27 -15.21
N GLN A 400 14.53 -1.36 -14.26
CA GLN A 400 15.57 -0.36 -13.97
C GLN A 400 16.80 -1.00 -13.32
N VAL A 401 16.60 -1.85 -12.30
CA VAL A 401 17.73 -2.40 -11.52
C VAL A 401 18.44 -3.57 -12.22
N SER A 402 17.76 -4.33 -13.07
CA SER A 402 18.36 -5.42 -13.86
C SER A 402 18.79 -5.00 -15.26
N GLY A 403 18.09 -4.04 -15.85
CA GLY A 403 18.23 -3.64 -17.25
C GLY A 403 17.50 -4.55 -18.24
N GLU A 404 16.73 -5.52 -17.76
CA GLU A 404 16.02 -6.50 -18.60
C GLU A 404 14.69 -5.91 -19.10
N ALA A 405 14.56 -5.76 -20.42
CA ALA A 405 13.40 -5.10 -21.04
C ALA A 405 12.08 -5.88 -20.89
N ASP A 406 12.13 -7.19 -20.66
CA ASP A 406 10.94 -8.04 -20.51
C ASP A 406 10.06 -7.61 -19.33
N TRP A 407 10.65 -7.02 -18.31
CA TRP A 407 9.92 -6.48 -17.18
C TRP A 407 9.00 -5.32 -17.59
N LEU A 408 9.46 -4.43 -18.48
CA LEU A 408 8.60 -3.35 -19.01
C LEU A 408 7.41 -3.89 -19.81
N ASN A 409 7.62 -4.98 -20.58
CA ASN A 409 6.53 -5.64 -21.29
C ASN A 409 5.48 -6.20 -20.33
N ARG A 410 5.91 -6.75 -19.18
CA ARG A 410 5.00 -7.25 -18.13
C ARG A 410 4.25 -6.10 -17.46
N ALA A 411 4.94 -5.02 -17.09
CA ALA A 411 4.34 -3.81 -16.53
C ALA A 411 3.28 -3.22 -17.47
N ALA A 412 3.61 -3.09 -18.78
CA ALA A 412 2.69 -2.56 -19.77
C ALA A 412 1.42 -3.43 -19.96
N ARG A 413 1.54 -4.77 -19.86
CA ARG A 413 0.37 -5.67 -19.90
C ARG A 413 -0.53 -5.49 -18.69
N LEU A 414 0.03 -5.46 -17.48
CA LEU A 414 -0.73 -5.22 -16.25
C LEU A 414 -1.41 -3.84 -16.28
N ALA A 415 -0.69 -2.80 -16.72
CA ALA A 415 -1.27 -1.47 -16.89
C ALA A 415 -2.41 -1.46 -17.92
N GLY A 416 -2.28 -2.22 -19.01
CA GLY A 416 -3.34 -2.40 -20.02
C GLY A 416 -4.56 -3.13 -19.46
N GLY A 417 -4.38 -4.17 -18.65
CA GLY A 417 -5.45 -4.86 -17.94
C GLY A 417 -6.20 -3.94 -16.97
N MET A 418 -5.46 -3.15 -16.17
CA MET A 418 -6.06 -2.13 -15.30
C MET A 418 -6.85 -1.09 -16.10
N GLU A 419 -6.28 -0.56 -17.21
CA GLU A 419 -6.96 0.43 -18.06
C GLU A 419 -8.27 -0.13 -18.62
N GLN A 420 -8.27 -1.37 -19.09
CA GLN A 420 -9.45 -2.01 -19.65
C GLN A 420 -10.56 -2.28 -18.63
N ALA A 421 -10.19 -2.70 -17.41
CA ALA A 421 -11.13 -3.20 -16.43
C ALA A 421 -11.59 -2.16 -15.40
N LEU A 422 -10.71 -1.20 -15.05
CA LEU A 422 -10.88 -0.31 -13.91
C LEU A 422 -10.96 1.17 -14.27
N TRP A 423 -10.67 1.57 -15.52
CA TRP A 423 -10.65 2.98 -15.89
C TRP A 423 -12.03 3.65 -15.75
N ALA A 424 -12.07 4.80 -15.09
CA ALA A 424 -13.24 5.66 -14.97
C ALA A 424 -13.20 6.75 -16.05
N GLU A 425 -14.34 7.00 -16.74
CA GLU A 425 -14.43 8.05 -17.77
C GLU A 425 -14.06 9.44 -17.24
N ALA A 426 -14.36 9.71 -15.99
CA ALA A 426 -14.01 10.95 -15.31
C ALA A 426 -12.49 11.10 -15.02
N GLY A 427 -11.69 10.07 -15.26
CA GLY A 427 -10.27 9.99 -14.94
C GLY A 427 -10.01 9.22 -13.66
N GLY A 428 -8.93 8.44 -13.66
CA GLY A 428 -8.51 7.56 -12.57
C GLY A 428 -9.07 6.15 -12.68
N PHE A 429 -8.59 5.30 -11.80
CA PHE A 429 -8.99 3.90 -11.70
C PHE A 429 -9.95 3.69 -10.54
N TYR A 430 -10.96 2.87 -10.76
CA TYR A 430 -11.77 2.34 -9.68
C TYR A 430 -10.98 1.35 -8.84
N ASP A 431 -11.35 1.20 -7.59
CA ASP A 431 -10.72 0.30 -6.61
C ASP A 431 -10.89 -1.18 -6.95
N HIS A 432 -12.00 -1.57 -7.58
CA HIS A 432 -12.27 -2.96 -7.96
C HIS A 432 -13.09 -3.08 -9.25
N VAL A 433 -13.02 -4.26 -9.86
CA VAL A 433 -13.88 -4.66 -11.00
C VAL A 433 -15.25 -5.07 -10.47
N PRO A 434 -16.36 -4.61 -11.07
CA PRO A 434 -17.71 -5.00 -10.63
C PRO A 434 -17.90 -6.52 -10.61
N SER A 435 -18.52 -7.02 -9.56
CA SER A 435 -18.84 -8.43 -9.35
C SER A 435 -20.34 -8.64 -9.13
N ALA A 436 -20.82 -9.84 -9.45
CA ALA A 436 -22.19 -10.24 -9.10
C ALA A 436 -22.43 -10.33 -7.59
N GLU A 437 -21.34 -10.46 -6.81
CA GLU A 437 -21.37 -10.49 -5.35
C GLU A 437 -21.35 -9.11 -4.70
N ASP A 438 -21.16 -8.04 -5.48
CA ASP A 438 -21.20 -6.68 -4.93
C ASP A 438 -22.57 -6.37 -4.36
N VAL A 439 -22.57 -5.92 -3.12
CA VAL A 439 -23.77 -5.58 -2.36
C VAL A 439 -23.50 -4.35 -1.51
N ALA A 440 -24.55 -3.72 -1.05
CA ALA A 440 -24.48 -2.61 -0.12
C ALA A 440 -23.56 -1.50 -0.67
N ALA A 441 -22.59 -1.04 0.12
CA ALA A 441 -21.69 0.03 -0.32
C ALA A 441 -20.77 -0.36 -1.50
N LEU A 442 -20.53 -1.67 -1.75
CA LEU A 442 -19.74 -2.12 -2.90
C LEU A 442 -20.43 -1.92 -4.25
N LEU A 443 -21.76 -1.71 -4.28
CA LEU A 443 -22.45 -1.30 -5.51
C LEU A 443 -21.91 0.01 -6.10
N TYR A 444 -21.18 0.76 -5.29
CA TYR A 444 -20.58 2.04 -5.65
C TYR A 444 -19.07 1.94 -5.56
N ARG A 445 -18.42 1.84 -6.72
CA ARG A 445 -16.95 1.81 -6.79
C ARG A 445 -16.36 3.17 -6.44
N ASP A 446 -15.27 3.18 -5.69
CA ASP A 446 -14.50 4.39 -5.40
C ASP A 446 -13.27 4.50 -6.28
N ARG A 447 -12.68 5.67 -6.30
CA ARG A 447 -11.40 5.96 -6.92
C ARG A 447 -10.45 6.38 -5.79
N PRO A 448 -9.73 5.40 -5.20
CA PRO A 448 -8.88 5.68 -4.04
C PRO A 448 -7.81 6.70 -4.38
N PHE A 449 -7.63 7.69 -3.51
CA PHE A 449 -6.70 8.80 -3.74
C PHE A 449 -5.26 8.28 -3.83
N GLU A 450 -4.81 7.49 -2.86
CA GLU A 450 -3.45 6.94 -2.79
C GLU A 450 -3.16 6.00 -3.96
N GLY A 451 -4.02 5.00 -4.21
CA GLY A 451 -3.83 4.08 -5.33
C GLY A 451 -3.82 4.76 -6.70
N ASN A 452 -4.60 5.83 -6.87
CA ASN A 452 -4.55 6.62 -8.12
C ASN A 452 -3.31 7.51 -8.19
N SER A 453 -2.80 8.01 -7.07
CA SER A 453 -1.52 8.74 -7.05
C SER A 453 -0.37 7.84 -7.51
N ASP A 454 -0.29 6.63 -6.99
CA ASP A 454 0.69 5.63 -7.40
C ASP A 454 0.50 5.16 -8.85
N ALA A 455 -0.75 5.03 -9.31
CA ALA A 455 -1.04 4.72 -10.71
C ALA A 455 -0.58 5.83 -11.67
N ALA A 456 -0.72 7.09 -11.28
CA ALA A 456 -0.19 8.20 -12.07
C ALA A 456 1.33 8.13 -12.20
N ARG A 457 2.05 7.84 -11.12
CA ARG A 457 3.51 7.65 -11.11
C ARG A 457 3.95 6.46 -11.98
N LEU A 458 3.27 5.30 -11.86
CA LEU A 458 3.51 4.16 -12.74
C LEU A 458 3.36 4.54 -14.23
N LEU A 459 2.32 5.28 -14.57
CA LEU A 459 2.06 5.70 -15.95
C LEU A 459 3.12 6.70 -16.45
N LEU A 460 3.62 7.59 -15.60
CA LEU A 460 4.74 8.47 -15.93
C LEU A 460 6.04 7.69 -16.17
N ASP A 461 6.32 6.68 -15.35
CA ASP A 461 7.45 5.77 -15.57
C ASP A 461 7.35 5.03 -16.90
N LEU A 462 6.17 4.48 -17.22
CA LEU A 462 5.93 3.82 -18.52
C LEU A 462 6.06 4.79 -19.68
N TYR A 463 5.60 6.04 -19.53
CA TYR A 463 5.81 7.08 -20.55
C TYR A 463 7.30 7.37 -20.76
N GLN A 464 8.06 7.53 -19.70
CA GLN A 464 9.50 7.78 -19.79
C GLN A 464 10.25 6.62 -20.43
N ALA A 465 9.92 5.38 -20.06
CA ALA A 465 10.54 4.20 -20.62
C ALA A 465 10.24 4.02 -22.12
N THR A 466 8.96 4.17 -22.52
CA THR A 466 8.48 3.79 -23.85
C THR A 466 8.34 4.97 -24.83
N GLY A 467 8.06 6.18 -24.31
CA GLY A 467 7.70 7.35 -25.12
C GLY A 467 6.24 7.35 -25.58
N GLU A 468 5.42 6.40 -25.13
CA GLU A 468 4.01 6.31 -25.51
C GLU A 468 3.19 7.41 -24.82
N ARG A 469 2.77 8.42 -25.56
CA ARG A 469 2.04 9.59 -25.05
C ARG A 469 0.75 9.26 -24.31
N ARG A 470 0.14 8.09 -24.60
CA ARG A 470 -1.08 7.67 -23.91
C ARG A 470 -0.89 7.59 -22.39
N TYR A 471 0.25 7.07 -21.93
CA TYR A 471 0.54 6.94 -20.51
C TYR A 471 0.59 8.30 -19.81
N ARG A 472 1.25 9.29 -20.42
CA ARG A 472 1.28 10.64 -19.89
C ARG A 472 -0.11 11.28 -19.85
N ALA A 473 -0.94 11.06 -20.88
CA ALA A 473 -2.28 11.58 -20.94
C ALA A 473 -3.21 10.94 -19.87
N LEU A 474 -3.04 9.65 -19.58
CA LEU A 474 -3.77 8.99 -18.49
C LEU A 474 -3.32 9.53 -17.13
N ALA A 475 -2.00 9.67 -16.89
CA ALA A 475 -1.46 10.24 -15.67
C ALA A 475 -1.97 11.68 -15.44
N GLU A 476 -1.96 12.51 -16.47
CA GLU A 476 -2.52 13.88 -16.42
C GLU A 476 -3.98 13.88 -15.97
N ARG A 477 -4.80 13.00 -16.54
CA ARG A 477 -6.22 12.89 -16.17
C ARG A 477 -6.41 12.45 -14.72
N ILE A 478 -5.58 11.53 -14.22
CA ILE A 478 -5.60 11.11 -12.81
C ILE A 478 -5.25 12.29 -11.93
N LEU A 479 -4.09 12.91 -12.14
CA LEU A 479 -3.61 14.02 -11.32
C LEU A 479 -4.58 15.21 -11.33
N ALA A 480 -5.16 15.54 -12.50
CA ALA A 480 -6.19 16.58 -12.60
C ALA A 480 -7.44 16.26 -11.77
N THR A 481 -7.85 14.98 -11.73
CA THR A 481 -9.00 14.53 -10.94
C THR A 481 -8.73 14.58 -9.43
N LEU A 482 -7.49 14.29 -9.01
CA LEU A 482 -7.09 14.28 -7.61
C LEU A 482 -6.77 15.69 -7.06
N SER A 483 -6.29 16.61 -7.90
CA SER A 483 -5.85 17.96 -7.49
C SER A 483 -6.82 18.71 -6.56
N PRO A 484 -8.16 18.71 -6.77
CA PRO A 484 -9.08 19.38 -5.87
C PRO A 484 -9.21 18.76 -4.48
N LEU A 485 -8.69 17.54 -4.32
CA LEU A 485 -8.76 16.76 -3.08
C LEU A 485 -7.45 16.82 -2.27
N ALA A 486 -6.34 17.17 -2.91
CA ALA A 486 -4.98 17.05 -2.35
C ALA A 486 -4.84 17.71 -0.96
N GLY A 487 -5.34 18.93 -0.79
CA GLY A 487 -5.26 19.64 0.49
C GLY A 487 -6.03 18.99 1.65
N ARG A 488 -6.89 17.98 1.38
CA ARG A 488 -7.59 17.23 2.43
C ARG A 488 -6.78 16.04 2.95
N TYR A 489 -5.80 15.59 2.16
CA TYR A 489 -4.96 14.45 2.49
C TYR A 489 -3.70 14.86 3.24
N GLU A 490 -3.38 16.18 3.24
CA GLU A 490 -2.18 16.68 3.92
C GLU A 490 -0.95 15.82 3.63
N ILE A 491 -0.28 15.32 4.67
CA ILE A 491 0.91 14.47 4.54
C ILE A 491 0.63 13.13 3.83
N ALA A 492 -0.58 12.57 3.94
CA ALA A 492 -0.97 11.36 3.21
C ALA A 492 -1.08 11.61 1.69
N GLY A 493 -1.10 12.87 1.26
CA GLY A 493 -1.01 13.27 -0.15
C GLY A 493 0.40 13.22 -0.76
N SER A 494 1.42 12.76 -0.05
CA SER A 494 2.82 12.79 -0.51
C SER A 494 3.05 12.09 -1.85
N ALA A 495 2.47 10.90 -2.07
CA ALA A 495 2.56 10.20 -3.35
C ALA A 495 1.94 11.00 -4.51
N PHE A 496 0.85 11.74 -4.25
CA PHE A 496 0.24 12.66 -5.24
C PHE A 496 1.19 13.82 -5.55
N ALA A 497 1.77 14.46 -4.54
CA ALA A 497 2.70 15.58 -4.74
C ALA A 497 3.93 15.15 -5.54
N LEU A 498 4.50 13.98 -5.25
CA LEU A 498 5.57 13.37 -6.04
C LEU A 498 5.15 13.15 -7.50
N GLY A 499 3.94 12.63 -7.74
CA GLY A 499 3.41 12.46 -9.10
C GLY A 499 3.22 13.79 -9.86
N VAL A 500 2.84 14.87 -9.17
CA VAL A 500 2.77 16.22 -9.76
C VAL A 500 4.18 16.73 -10.10
N GLU A 501 5.15 16.57 -9.21
CA GLU A 501 6.54 16.95 -9.49
C GLU A 501 7.11 16.18 -10.70
N GLU A 502 6.91 14.86 -10.76
CA GLU A 502 7.32 14.01 -11.89
C GLU A 502 6.61 14.38 -13.21
N PHE A 503 5.38 14.92 -13.14
CA PHE A 503 4.64 15.36 -14.32
C PHE A 503 5.20 16.66 -14.90
N PHE A 504 5.66 17.59 -14.05
CA PHE A 504 6.17 18.91 -14.49
C PHE A 504 7.69 18.94 -14.70
N HIS A 505 8.44 18.10 -14.02
CA HIS A 505 9.89 18.07 -14.07
C HIS A 505 10.38 16.69 -14.52
N ASP A 506 11.23 16.69 -15.53
CA ASP A 506 11.91 15.46 -15.92
C ASP A 506 12.83 15.00 -14.78
N PRO A 507 12.67 13.76 -14.25
CA PRO A 507 13.56 13.26 -13.22
C PRO A 507 14.98 13.08 -13.75
N LEU A 508 15.95 13.06 -12.85
CA LEU A 508 17.31 12.67 -13.19
C LEU A 508 17.30 11.26 -13.80
N THR A 509 17.67 11.17 -15.06
CA THR A 509 17.57 9.93 -15.84
C THR A 509 18.92 9.49 -16.36
N PHE A 510 19.29 8.26 -16.08
CA PHE A 510 20.46 7.58 -16.63
C PHE A 510 20.03 6.63 -17.75
N VAL A 511 20.48 6.89 -18.96
CA VAL A 511 20.19 6.04 -20.12
C VAL A 511 21.44 5.27 -20.47
N LEU A 512 21.41 3.98 -20.24
CA LEU A 512 22.53 3.06 -20.48
C LEU A 512 22.34 2.37 -21.81
N VAL A 513 23.30 2.49 -22.71
CA VAL A 513 23.28 1.90 -24.08
C VAL A 513 24.23 0.72 -24.14
N GLY A 514 23.68 -0.48 -24.30
CA GLY A 514 24.41 -1.75 -24.33
C GLY A 514 23.55 -2.91 -23.82
N ALA A 515 24.09 -4.13 -23.79
CA ALA A 515 23.42 -5.25 -23.18
C ALA A 515 23.36 -5.10 -21.64
N PRO A 516 22.36 -5.66 -20.95
CA PRO A 516 22.22 -5.57 -19.50
C PRO A 516 23.49 -5.97 -18.72
N ALA A 517 24.16 -7.03 -19.13
CA ALA A 517 25.40 -7.49 -18.51
C ALA A 517 26.57 -6.50 -18.73
N ASP A 518 26.68 -5.92 -19.92
CA ASP A 518 27.78 -5.00 -20.28
C ASP A 518 27.60 -3.64 -19.58
N THR A 519 26.39 -3.24 -19.27
CA THR A 519 26.05 -1.97 -18.60
C THR A 519 25.98 -2.09 -17.07
N ALA A 520 26.22 -3.26 -16.48
CA ALA A 520 26.01 -3.52 -15.05
C ALA A 520 26.79 -2.56 -14.13
N ALA A 521 28.07 -2.26 -14.46
CA ALA A 521 28.89 -1.33 -13.69
C ALA A 521 28.35 0.11 -13.74
N LEU A 522 27.91 0.57 -14.92
CA LEU A 522 27.29 1.88 -15.10
C LEU A 522 25.95 1.98 -14.33
N ARG A 523 25.15 0.91 -14.37
CA ARG A 523 23.88 0.83 -13.64
C ARG A 523 24.09 0.89 -12.13
N ALA A 524 25.02 0.11 -11.58
CA ALA A 524 25.36 0.18 -10.16
C ALA A 524 25.83 1.58 -9.75
N ALA A 525 26.66 2.23 -10.56
CA ALA A 525 27.10 3.60 -10.30
C ALA A 525 25.96 4.62 -10.42
N ALA A 526 25.01 4.45 -11.33
CA ALA A 526 23.84 5.31 -11.46
C ALA A 526 22.96 5.27 -10.19
N PHE A 527 22.70 4.08 -9.63
CA PHE A 527 21.95 3.95 -8.38
C PHE A 527 22.74 4.43 -7.14
N ALA A 528 24.05 4.50 -7.21
CA ALA A 528 24.89 5.05 -6.14
C ALA A 528 24.96 6.59 -6.15
N VAL A 529 24.46 7.27 -7.20
CA VAL A 529 24.37 8.73 -7.22
C VAL A 529 23.36 9.19 -6.18
N PRO A 530 23.71 10.16 -5.28
CA PRO A 530 22.80 10.67 -4.28
C PRO A 530 21.62 11.45 -4.91
N ALA A 531 20.61 10.75 -5.34
CA ALA A 531 19.40 11.31 -5.92
C ALA A 531 18.15 10.64 -5.31
N ALA A 532 17.11 11.42 -5.06
CA ALA A 532 15.90 10.91 -4.41
C ALA A 532 15.23 9.83 -5.28
N ASP A 533 15.09 10.09 -6.57
CA ASP A 533 14.36 9.19 -7.47
C ASP A 533 15.01 9.15 -8.87
N PRO A 534 16.22 8.55 -9.01
CA PRO A 534 16.87 8.42 -10.32
C PRO A 534 16.15 7.38 -11.17
N ARG A 535 15.93 7.68 -12.44
CA ARG A 535 15.43 6.71 -13.42
C ARG A 535 16.63 6.12 -14.18
N VAL A 536 16.71 4.79 -14.23
CA VAL A 536 17.81 4.07 -14.88
C VAL A 536 17.26 3.15 -15.96
N TRP A 537 17.45 3.51 -17.23
CA TRP A 537 16.94 2.74 -18.36
C TRP A 537 18.07 2.14 -19.16
N THR A 538 18.02 0.83 -19.40
CA THR A 538 18.98 0.13 -20.27
C THR A 538 18.37 -0.07 -21.65
N LEU A 539 19.08 0.38 -22.69
CA LEU A 539 18.64 0.32 -24.08
C LEU A 539 19.60 -0.54 -24.93
N PRO A 540 19.07 -1.27 -25.91
CA PRO A 540 19.91 -1.86 -26.93
C PRO A 540 20.60 -0.75 -27.74
N GLN A 541 21.66 -1.11 -28.47
CA GLN A 541 22.39 -0.22 -29.37
C GLN A 541 21.43 0.43 -30.39
N GLY A 542 21.43 1.76 -30.45
CA GLY A 542 20.51 2.51 -31.31
C GLY A 542 19.05 2.56 -30.77
N GLY A 543 18.83 2.24 -29.51
CA GLY A 543 17.53 2.22 -28.87
C GLY A 543 16.93 3.61 -28.62
N ARG A 544 15.66 3.62 -28.16
CA ARG A 544 14.91 4.84 -27.83
C ARG A 544 14.44 4.82 -26.40
N GLN A 545 14.48 5.98 -25.76
CA GLN A 545 13.89 6.23 -24.45
C GLN A 545 13.15 7.57 -24.49
N GLY A 546 11.91 7.63 -23.99
CA GLY A 546 11.12 8.86 -23.99
C GLY A 546 10.88 9.46 -25.37
N GLY A 547 10.95 8.66 -26.45
CA GLY A 547 10.88 9.12 -27.84
C GLY A 547 12.20 9.63 -28.41
N ARG A 548 13.26 9.82 -27.63
CA ARG A 548 14.61 10.22 -28.04
C ARG A 548 15.43 9.01 -28.46
N MET A 549 16.15 9.11 -29.58
CA MET A 549 17.07 8.07 -30.05
C MET A 549 18.45 8.27 -29.40
N PHE A 550 19.04 7.17 -28.93
CA PHE A 550 20.43 7.13 -28.45
C PHE A 550 21.28 6.34 -29.46
N PRO A 551 22.40 6.91 -29.94
CA PRO A 551 23.16 6.29 -31.00
C PRO A 551 23.81 4.98 -30.56
N ALA A 552 24.08 4.10 -31.53
CA ALA A 552 24.92 2.94 -31.31
C ALA A 552 26.36 3.38 -31.03
N THR A 553 27.00 2.76 -30.05
CA THR A 553 28.37 3.06 -29.62
C THR A 553 29.24 1.79 -29.63
N PRO A 554 30.56 1.89 -29.84
CA PRO A 554 31.46 0.73 -29.86
C PRO A 554 31.59 0.01 -28.51
N ALA A 555 31.30 0.72 -27.42
CA ALA A 555 31.32 0.22 -26.02
C ALA A 555 30.06 0.65 -25.29
N PRO A 556 29.71 0.01 -24.16
CA PRO A 556 28.64 0.45 -23.31
C PRO A 556 28.85 1.88 -22.81
N VAL A 557 27.83 2.72 -22.87
CA VAL A 557 27.87 4.11 -22.40
C VAL A 557 26.63 4.48 -21.63
N ALA A 558 26.76 5.48 -20.75
CA ALA A 558 25.66 6.15 -20.10
C ALA A 558 25.49 7.58 -20.64
N TYR A 559 24.24 8.02 -20.72
CA TYR A 559 23.85 9.42 -20.84
C TYR A 559 23.09 9.82 -19.59
N VAL A 560 23.43 10.98 -19.04
CA VAL A 560 22.71 11.54 -17.89
C VAL A 560 21.85 12.68 -18.38
N THR A 561 20.56 12.64 -18.13
CA THR A 561 19.58 13.65 -18.55
C THR A 561 18.91 14.25 -17.32
N GLY A 562 18.78 15.55 -17.28
CA GLY A 562 18.10 16.31 -16.25
C GLY A 562 17.51 17.61 -16.80
N PRO A 563 16.98 18.49 -15.94
CA PRO A 563 16.37 19.77 -16.34
C PRO A 563 17.27 20.66 -17.19
N HIS A 564 18.58 20.62 -16.97
CA HIS A 564 19.56 21.47 -17.65
C HIS A 564 20.18 20.83 -18.89
N GLY A 565 19.72 19.65 -19.29
CA GLY A 565 20.15 19.03 -20.54
C GLY A 565 20.56 17.57 -20.46
N THR A 566 21.41 17.16 -21.40
CA THR A 566 21.91 15.78 -21.46
C THR A 566 23.44 15.81 -21.60
N SER A 567 24.10 14.96 -20.81
CA SER A 567 25.57 14.80 -20.86
C SER A 567 26.07 14.28 -22.23
N LEU A 568 27.35 14.40 -22.47
CA LEU A 568 28.04 13.57 -23.45
C LEU A 568 28.05 12.10 -23.00
N PRO A 569 28.29 11.14 -23.94
CA PRO A 569 28.37 9.72 -23.58
C PRO A 569 29.50 9.46 -22.58
N ILE A 570 29.23 8.73 -21.52
CA ILE A 570 30.11 8.43 -20.40
C ILE A 570 30.38 6.93 -20.40
N THR A 571 31.65 6.55 -20.41
CA THR A 571 32.09 5.14 -20.29
C THR A 571 32.62 4.79 -18.90
N ASP A 572 33.09 5.80 -18.15
CA ASP A 572 33.63 5.62 -16.79
C ASP A 572 32.48 5.76 -15.74
N PRO A 573 32.14 4.68 -15.01
CA PRO A 573 31.15 4.76 -13.93
C PRO A 573 31.42 5.85 -12.89
N ALA A 574 32.68 6.16 -12.59
CA ALA A 574 33.05 7.18 -11.61
C ALA A 574 32.67 8.62 -12.03
N ALA A 575 32.48 8.86 -13.34
CA ALA A 575 32.11 10.18 -13.86
C ALA A 575 30.57 10.46 -13.76
N LEU A 576 29.74 9.48 -13.41
CA LEU A 576 28.28 9.64 -13.44
C LEU A 576 27.78 10.66 -12.40
N ALA A 577 28.35 10.68 -11.21
CA ALA A 577 27.95 11.63 -10.16
C ALA A 577 28.20 13.09 -10.59
N ALA A 578 29.40 13.38 -11.09
CA ALA A 578 29.73 14.72 -11.60
C ALA A 578 28.85 15.14 -12.79
N ALA A 579 28.50 14.19 -13.66
CA ALA A 579 27.58 14.46 -14.77
C ALA A 579 26.14 14.71 -14.29
N ALA A 580 25.70 14.02 -13.26
CA ALA A 580 24.40 14.24 -12.62
C ALA A 580 24.31 15.65 -12.03
N ASP A 581 25.31 16.08 -11.26
CA ASP A 581 25.38 17.43 -10.70
C ASP A 581 25.34 18.54 -11.77
N HIS A 582 25.87 18.25 -12.95
CA HIS A 582 25.91 19.22 -14.06
C HIS A 582 24.57 19.38 -14.78
N VAL A 583 23.72 18.37 -14.78
CA VAL A 583 22.42 18.39 -15.50
C VAL A 583 21.23 18.55 -14.56
N SER A 584 21.44 18.42 -13.25
CA SER A 584 20.42 18.64 -12.19
C SER A 584 20.27 20.14 -11.90
#